data_ef8700e6097a13227cff3de81cfca87d
#
_entry.id   ef8700e6097a13227cff3de81cfca87d
#
_cell.length_a   1.000
_cell.length_b   1.000
_cell.length_c   1.000
_cell.angle_alpha   90.00
_cell.angle_beta   90.00
_cell.angle_gamma   90.00
#
_symmetry.space_group_name_H-M   'P 1'
#
loop_
_entity.id
_entity.type
_entity.pdbx_description
1 polymer ?
#
loop_
_entity_poly.entity_id
_entity_poly.type
_entity_poly.pdbx_seq_one_letter_code
_entity_poly.pdbx_strand_id
1 'polypeptide(L)'
;DRTSRGLGDVYKRQPQRGDVIVFTPKHTVCSSNLKSAYPDSLDLLSNLQRFNWQRYYESCTELGVKYIKRVVGLPGDEVIYQNKNFFINGSPLKKKFINQDTNEFIFQETQNSKNYLVRQTDKNRNLNNAWKVPEGHYFVSGDNRDNSLDSRSWGFVSEEDVSGKASFIWMHWECLGCLPKFSRNK
;
A
#
# COMPACT_ATOMS: atom_id res chain seq x y z
N ASP A 1 -16.76 33.25 -12.44
CA ASP A 1 -16.90 31.79 -12.50
C ASP A 1 -15.52 31.03 -12.47
N ARG A 2 -14.64 31.44 -11.60
CA ARG A 2 -13.38 30.71 -11.34
C ARG A 2 -13.47 29.70 -10.19
N THR A 3 -14.53 29.73 -9.40
CA THR A 3 -14.67 28.91 -8.18
C THR A 3 -15.23 27.50 -8.45
N SER A 4 -15.99 27.30 -9.52
CA SER A 4 -16.56 25.98 -9.82
C SER A 4 -15.63 25.03 -10.58
N ARG A 5 -14.57 25.55 -11.23
CA ARG A 5 -13.56 24.73 -11.91
C ARG A 5 -12.56 24.07 -10.95
N GLY A 6 -12.36 24.66 -9.77
CA GLY A 6 -11.37 24.16 -8.79
C GLY A 6 -11.82 22.90 -8.06
N LEU A 7 -13.06 22.81 -7.62
CA LEU A 7 -13.54 21.67 -6.84
C LEU A 7 -13.67 20.39 -7.68
N GLY A 8 -14.14 20.47 -8.91
CA GLY A 8 -14.27 19.30 -9.79
C GLY A 8 -12.92 18.68 -10.21
N ASP A 9 -11.89 19.52 -10.37
CA ASP A 9 -10.55 19.06 -10.70
C ASP A 9 -9.81 18.45 -9.50
N VAL A 10 -10.05 18.94 -8.29
CA VAL A 10 -9.51 18.37 -7.06
C VAL A 10 -10.11 16.99 -6.83
N TYR A 11 -11.41 16.81 -6.99
CA TYR A 11 -12.07 15.50 -6.85
C TYR A 11 -11.61 14.48 -7.90
N LYS A 12 -11.33 14.91 -9.13
CA LYS A 12 -10.79 14.03 -10.18
C LYS A 12 -9.35 13.58 -9.93
N ARG A 13 -8.61 14.29 -9.08
CA ARG A 13 -7.20 13.99 -8.74
C ARG A 13 -7.04 13.14 -7.50
N GLN A 14 -8.07 13.04 -6.65
CA GLN A 14 -7.99 12.22 -5.45
C GLN A 14 -7.78 10.74 -5.79
N PRO A 15 -6.92 10.05 -5.05
CA PRO A 15 -6.74 8.62 -5.19
C PRO A 15 -8.04 7.85 -4.99
N GLN A 16 -8.28 6.87 -5.84
CA GLN A 16 -9.41 5.95 -5.75
C GLN A 16 -8.93 4.56 -5.35
N ARG A 17 -9.84 3.72 -4.87
CA ARG A 17 -9.50 2.31 -4.63
C ARG A 17 -8.94 1.67 -5.88
N GLY A 18 -7.83 0.93 -5.73
CA GLY A 18 -7.11 0.30 -6.82
C GLY A 18 -6.05 1.19 -7.50
N ASP A 19 -6.01 2.51 -7.21
CA ASP A 19 -4.92 3.37 -7.68
C ASP A 19 -3.61 3.02 -6.98
N VAL A 20 -2.51 3.20 -7.71
CA VAL A 20 -1.16 3.16 -7.13
C VAL A 20 -0.74 4.59 -6.82
N ILE A 21 -0.36 4.85 -5.58
CA ILE A 21 0.11 6.15 -5.13
C ILE A 21 1.59 6.14 -4.79
N VAL A 22 2.22 7.28 -5.01
CA VAL A 22 3.58 7.59 -4.57
C VAL A 22 3.47 8.59 -3.44
N PHE A 23 4.09 8.32 -2.32
CA PHE A 23 4.01 9.16 -1.13
C PHE A 23 5.33 9.17 -0.35
N THR A 24 5.51 10.22 0.43
CA THR A 24 6.62 10.35 1.37
C THR A 24 6.05 10.21 2.78
N PRO A 25 6.41 9.19 3.55
CA PRO A 25 5.70 8.83 4.78
C PRO A 25 6.05 9.74 5.97
N LYS A 26 5.93 11.06 5.83
CA LYS A 26 6.27 12.03 6.87
C LYS A 26 5.33 11.96 8.07
N HIS A 27 4.01 11.94 7.81
CA HIS A 27 2.98 11.99 8.83
C HIS A 27 2.50 10.59 9.27
N THR A 28 2.83 9.56 8.52
CA THR A 28 2.36 8.19 8.76
C THR A 28 3.40 7.34 9.48
N VAL A 29 4.60 7.23 8.89
CA VAL A 29 5.67 6.37 9.42
C VAL A 29 6.62 7.16 10.32
N CYS A 30 6.73 8.46 10.07
CA CYS A 30 7.71 9.34 10.70
C CYS A 30 7.10 10.34 11.69
N SER A 31 5.82 10.22 12.03
CA SER A 31 5.18 11.12 12.98
C SER A 31 5.76 10.95 14.40
N SER A 32 5.73 12.03 15.18
CA SER A 32 6.14 12.01 16.60
C SER A 32 5.39 10.96 17.43
N ASN A 33 4.18 10.59 16.99
CA ASN A 33 3.37 9.55 17.63
C ASN A 33 3.95 8.14 17.42
N LEU A 34 4.72 7.91 16.36
CA LEU A 34 5.46 6.66 16.20
C LEU A 34 6.68 6.58 17.12
N LYS A 35 7.29 7.72 17.46
CA LYS A 35 8.33 7.77 18.50
C LYS A 35 7.77 7.41 19.88
N SER A 36 6.52 7.79 20.18
CA SER A 36 5.86 7.41 21.42
C SER A 36 5.27 5.99 21.40
N ALA A 37 5.04 5.42 20.23
CA ALA A 37 4.66 4.01 20.05
C ALA A 37 5.87 3.07 19.90
N TYR A 38 7.08 3.62 19.95
CA TYR A 38 8.30 2.83 20.09
C TYR A 38 8.22 2.13 21.45
N PRO A 39 8.11 0.81 21.52
CA PRO A 39 8.01 0.14 22.80
C PRO A 39 9.25 0.49 23.62
N ASP A 40 9.06 0.94 24.85
CA ASP A 40 10.13 1.31 25.78
C ASP A 40 11.12 0.16 26.04
N SER A 41 10.76 -1.04 25.63
CA SER A 41 11.65 -2.19 25.60
C SER A 41 11.58 -2.91 24.24
N LEU A 42 12.60 -2.70 23.41
CA LEU A 42 12.83 -3.51 22.21
C LEU A 42 12.96 -5.02 22.53
N ASP A 43 13.18 -5.34 23.79
CA ASP A 43 13.39 -6.70 24.27
C ASP A 43 12.13 -7.57 24.23
N LEU A 44 10.96 -6.94 24.20
CA LEU A 44 9.67 -7.63 24.06
C LEU A 44 9.30 -7.95 22.60
N LEU A 45 10.06 -7.39 21.63
CA LEU A 45 9.82 -7.64 20.22
C LEU A 45 10.62 -8.84 19.74
N SER A 46 10.02 -9.67 18.91
CA SER A 46 10.77 -10.69 18.17
C SER A 46 11.85 -10.04 17.28
N ASN A 47 12.92 -10.77 16.98
CA ASN A 47 14.01 -10.26 16.12
C ASN A 47 13.52 -9.70 14.78
N LEU A 48 12.47 -10.29 14.22
CA LEU A 48 11.86 -9.81 12.96
C LEU A 48 11.11 -8.49 13.15
N GLN A 49 10.39 -8.31 14.26
CA GLN A 49 9.70 -7.06 14.59
C GLN A 49 10.72 -5.96 14.86
N ARG A 50 11.80 -6.26 15.59
CA ARG A 50 12.90 -5.35 15.88
C ARG A 50 13.58 -4.87 14.60
N PHE A 51 13.92 -5.81 13.70
CA PHE A 51 14.51 -5.50 12.40
C PHE A 51 13.57 -4.63 11.52
N ASN A 52 12.29 -4.94 11.52
CA ASN A 52 11.30 -4.15 10.79
C ASN A 52 11.18 -2.73 11.36
N TRP A 53 11.13 -2.57 12.68
CA TRP A 53 11.10 -1.28 13.34
C TRP A 53 12.34 -0.44 13.05
N GLN A 54 13.52 -1.04 13.17
CA GLN A 54 14.77 -0.35 12.86
C GLN A 54 14.80 0.14 11.42
N ARG A 55 14.40 -0.69 10.48
CA ARG A 55 14.30 -0.31 9.06
C ARG A 55 13.27 0.79 8.81
N TYR A 56 12.18 0.83 9.55
CA TYR A 56 11.22 1.94 9.51
C TYR A 56 11.83 3.24 10.05
N TYR A 57 12.48 3.17 11.18
CA TYR A 57 13.11 4.32 11.79
C TYR A 57 14.20 4.91 10.89
N GLU A 58 15.02 4.07 10.31
CA GLU A 58 16.06 4.47 9.35
C GLU A 58 15.44 5.10 8.09
N SER A 59 14.37 4.52 7.54
CA SER A 59 13.67 5.10 6.38
C SER A 59 12.98 6.43 6.69
N CYS A 60 12.64 6.68 7.94
CA CYS A 60 12.08 7.95 8.40
C CYS A 60 13.11 9.06 8.52
N THR A 61 14.36 8.72 8.83
CA THR A 61 15.45 9.68 8.97
C THR A 61 16.06 10.07 7.62
N GLU A 62 15.92 9.23 6.59
CA GLU A 62 16.32 9.55 5.22
C GLU A 62 15.24 10.41 4.55
N LEU A 63 15.46 11.72 4.57
CA LEU A 63 14.61 12.70 3.89
C LEU A 63 14.50 12.37 2.40
N GLY A 64 13.31 12.00 1.94
CA GLY A 64 13.01 11.88 0.52
C GLY A 64 12.75 10.46 0.00
N VAL A 65 12.83 9.42 0.82
CA VAL A 65 12.45 8.08 0.39
C VAL A 65 10.96 8.05 0.04
N LYS A 66 10.66 7.75 -1.20
CA LYS A 66 9.28 7.62 -1.69
C LYS A 66 8.84 6.17 -1.67
N TYR A 67 7.64 5.96 -1.16
CA TYR A 67 6.96 4.67 -1.16
C TYR A 67 5.96 4.61 -2.29
N ILE A 68 5.80 3.42 -2.86
CA ILE A 68 4.81 3.13 -3.89
C ILE A 68 3.92 2.00 -3.37
N LYS A 69 2.64 2.26 -3.21
CA LYS A 69 1.64 1.29 -2.73
C LYS A 69 0.31 1.49 -3.43
N ARG A 70 -0.53 0.45 -3.36
CA ARG A 70 -1.90 0.49 -3.91
C ARG A 70 -2.90 0.86 -2.86
N VAL A 71 -3.81 1.78 -3.19
CA VAL A 71 -4.93 2.18 -2.33
C VAL A 71 -5.94 1.03 -2.25
N VAL A 72 -6.17 0.55 -1.04
CA VAL A 72 -7.16 -0.49 -0.74
C VAL A 72 -8.40 0.11 -0.09
N GLY A 73 -8.22 1.04 0.86
CA GLY A 73 -9.31 1.73 1.56
C GLY A 73 -9.20 3.24 1.45
N LEU A 74 -10.34 3.90 1.34
CA LEU A 74 -10.53 5.34 1.32
C LEU A 74 -10.94 5.85 2.71
N PRO A 75 -10.89 7.18 2.96
CA PRO A 75 -11.42 7.77 4.18
C PRO A 75 -12.82 7.25 4.50
N GLY A 76 -13.07 6.88 5.75
CA GLY A 76 -14.33 6.32 6.21
C GLY A 76 -14.54 4.83 5.94
N ASP A 77 -13.70 4.14 5.18
CA ASP A 77 -13.83 2.71 4.94
C ASP A 77 -13.47 1.89 6.18
N GLU A 78 -14.16 0.78 6.35
CA GLU A 78 -13.73 -0.33 7.18
C GLU A 78 -12.94 -1.31 6.32
N VAL A 79 -11.70 -1.58 6.69
CA VAL A 79 -10.81 -2.52 5.99
C VAL A 79 -10.51 -3.67 6.94
N ILE A 80 -10.85 -4.89 6.54
CA ILE A 80 -10.53 -6.11 7.27
C ILE A 80 -9.56 -6.93 6.40
N TYR A 81 -8.49 -7.42 7.01
CA TYR A 81 -7.60 -8.40 6.40
C TYR A 81 -7.66 -9.69 7.18
N GLN A 82 -8.16 -10.75 6.56
CA GLN A 82 -8.34 -12.05 7.18
C GLN A 82 -8.03 -13.17 6.19
N ASN A 83 -7.28 -14.17 6.62
CA ASN A 83 -6.92 -15.33 5.80
C ASN A 83 -6.37 -14.91 4.42
N LYS A 84 -5.49 -13.92 4.39
CA LYS A 84 -4.88 -13.35 3.17
C LYS A 84 -5.87 -12.71 2.18
N ASN A 85 -7.06 -12.37 2.63
CA ASN A 85 -8.08 -11.67 1.84
C ASN A 85 -8.43 -10.33 2.49
N PHE A 86 -8.70 -9.34 1.65
CA PHE A 86 -9.26 -8.06 2.08
C PHE A 86 -10.78 -8.09 2.00
N PHE A 87 -11.41 -7.45 2.97
CA PHE A 87 -12.82 -7.10 2.97
C PHE A 87 -12.93 -5.60 3.17
N ILE A 88 -13.73 -4.94 2.36
CA ILE A 88 -13.95 -3.50 2.40
C ILE A 88 -15.43 -3.25 2.65
N ASN A 89 -15.75 -2.59 3.75
CA ASN A 89 -17.14 -2.35 4.17
C ASN A 89 -17.98 -3.65 4.18
N GLY A 90 -17.44 -4.71 4.74
CA GLY A 90 -18.06 -6.03 4.83
C GLY A 90 -18.05 -6.86 3.53
N SER A 91 -17.65 -6.30 2.39
CA SER A 91 -17.62 -7.01 1.11
C SER A 91 -16.21 -7.53 0.78
N PRO A 92 -16.06 -8.80 0.39
CA PRO A 92 -14.76 -9.35 0.01
C PRO A 92 -14.23 -8.69 -1.27
N LEU A 93 -12.93 -8.36 -1.27
CA LEU A 93 -12.25 -7.93 -2.48
C LEU A 93 -12.17 -9.12 -3.46
N LYS A 94 -12.72 -8.92 -4.67
CA LYS A 94 -12.74 -9.97 -5.70
C LYS A 94 -11.31 -10.39 -6.04
N LYS A 95 -11.03 -11.68 -5.86
CA LYS A 95 -9.71 -12.28 -6.10
C LYS A 95 -9.86 -13.57 -6.90
N LYS A 96 -9.13 -13.69 -8.01
CA LYS A 96 -9.11 -14.86 -8.88
C LYS A 96 -7.69 -15.42 -8.96
N PHE A 97 -7.52 -16.70 -8.72
CA PHE A 97 -6.24 -17.39 -8.95
C PHE A 97 -5.87 -17.36 -10.42
N ILE A 98 -4.61 -17.07 -10.74
CA ILE A 98 -4.08 -17.02 -12.10
C ILE A 98 -3.10 -18.16 -12.31
N ASN A 99 -2.00 -18.19 -11.55
CA ASN A 99 -1.01 -19.25 -11.61
C ASN A 99 -0.21 -19.36 -10.32
N GLN A 100 0.64 -20.36 -10.25
CA GLN A 100 1.63 -20.57 -9.20
C GLN A 100 3.01 -20.66 -9.85
N ASP A 101 3.97 -19.95 -9.27
CA ASP A 101 5.37 -20.01 -9.63
C ASP A 101 6.18 -20.34 -8.37
N THR A 102 6.81 -21.54 -8.39
CA THR A 102 7.57 -22.09 -7.24
C THR A 102 6.81 -22.00 -5.91
N ASN A 103 7.11 -20.99 -5.10
CA ASN A 103 6.50 -20.75 -3.78
C ASN A 103 5.59 -19.50 -3.75
N GLU A 104 5.30 -18.91 -4.90
CA GLU A 104 4.46 -17.72 -5.02
C GLU A 104 3.17 -18.04 -5.77
N PHE A 105 2.07 -17.61 -5.21
CA PHE A 105 0.74 -17.69 -5.83
C PHE A 105 0.41 -16.32 -6.42
N ILE A 106 0.03 -16.29 -7.69
CA ILE A 106 -0.36 -15.09 -8.40
C ILE A 106 -1.88 -15.05 -8.49
N PHE A 107 -2.46 -13.98 -7.99
CA PHE A 107 -3.89 -13.72 -8.09
C PHE A 107 -4.14 -12.43 -8.85
N GLN A 108 -5.27 -12.37 -9.54
CA GLN A 108 -5.84 -11.12 -10.03
C GLN A 108 -6.85 -10.63 -9.02
N GLU A 109 -6.66 -9.41 -8.53
CA GLU A 109 -7.66 -8.70 -7.76
C GLU A 109 -8.37 -7.67 -8.64
N THR A 110 -9.64 -7.42 -8.32
CA THR A 110 -10.48 -6.43 -9.00
C THR A 110 -11.05 -5.47 -7.98
N GLN A 111 -10.72 -4.20 -8.12
CA GLN A 111 -11.21 -3.14 -7.26
C GLN A 111 -11.56 -1.91 -8.08
N ASN A 112 -12.79 -1.40 -7.93
CA ASN A 112 -13.28 -0.24 -8.67
C ASN A 112 -13.04 -0.33 -10.20
N SER A 113 -13.39 -1.47 -10.80
CA SER A 113 -13.18 -1.80 -12.22
C SER A 113 -11.73 -1.88 -12.67
N LYS A 114 -10.75 -1.82 -11.76
CA LYS A 114 -9.33 -2.00 -12.04
C LYS A 114 -8.91 -3.42 -11.72
N ASN A 115 -8.24 -4.05 -12.67
CA ASN A 115 -7.65 -5.38 -12.50
C ASN A 115 -6.15 -5.23 -12.30
N TYR A 116 -5.59 -5.93 -11.33
CA TYR A 116 -4.15 -5.94 -11.06
C TYR A 116 -3.72 -7.27 -10.48
N LEU A 117 -2.44 -7.60 -10.66
CA LEU A 117 -1.88 -8.84 -10.13
C LEU A 117 -1.29 -8.61 -8.74
N VAL A 118 -1.54 -9.56 -7.86
CA VAL A 118 -0.94 -9.61 -6.53
C VAL A 118 -0.23 -10.95 -6.32
N ARG A 119 0.86 -10.91 -5.54
CA ARG A 119 1.63 -12.08 -5.17
C ARG A 119 1.40 -12.40 -3.69
N GLN A 120 1.23 -13.67 -3.40
CA GLN A 120 1.17 -14.23 -2.06
C GLN A 120 2.08 -15.45 -1.99
N THR A 121 2.68 -15.68 -0.84
CA THR A 121 3.52 -16.87 -0.60
C THR A 121 2.76 -17.86 0.26
N ASP A 122 3.27 -19.07 0.40
CA ASP A 122 2.72 -20.09 1.31
C ASP A 122 2.96 -19.75 2.80
N LYS A 123 3.79 -18.76 3.09
CA LYS A 123 4.11 -18.35 4.46
C LYS A 123 2.83 -17.95 5.21
N ASN A 124 2.51 -18.72 6.24
CA ASN A 124 1.34 -18.45 7.06
C ASN A 124 1.61 -17.26 7.99
N ARG A 125 1.40 -16.04 7.49
CA ARG A 125 1.33 -14.84 8.32
C ARG A 125 -0.14 -14.63 8.66
N ASN A 126 -0.58 -15.16 9.79
CA ASN A 126 -1.93 -14.94 10.33
C ASN A 126 -2.08 -13.49 10.82
N LEU A 127 -2.04 -12.55 9.88
CA LEU A 127 -2.42 -11.16 10.14
C LEU A 127 -3.93 -11.07 9.96
N ASN A 128 -4.67 -11.29 11.04
CA ASN A 128 -6.09 -11.03 11.06
C ASN A 128 -6.31 -9.73 11.83
N ASN A 129 -6.72 -8.68 11.16
CA ASN A 129 -6.95 -7.39 11.79
C ASN A 129 -7.98 -6.57 11.02
N ALA A 130 -8.56 -5.59 11.69
CA ALA A 130 -9.54 -4.67 11.15
C ALA A 130 -9.12 -3.22 11.44
N TRP A 131 -9.37 -2.33 10.50
CA TRP A 131 -9.05 -0.91 10.60
C TRP A 131 -10.21 -0.08 10.10
N LYS A 132 -10.45 1.05 10.76
CA LYS A 132 -11.32 2.12 10.28
C LYS A 132 -10.44 3.22 9.72
N VAL A 133 -10.54 3.52 8.44
CA VAL A 133 -9.70 4.54 7.78
C VAL A 133 -10.17 5.92 8.24
N PRO A 134 -9.30 6.74 8.87
CA PRO A 134 -9.66 8.09 9.29
C PRO A 134 -9.89 9.03 8.09
N GLU A 135 -10.60 10.14 8.31
CA GLU A 135 -10.69 11.21 7.35
C GLU A 135 -9.30 11.75 6.97
N GLY A 136 -9.12 12.11 5.70
CA GLY A 136 -7.85 12.59 5.16
C GLY A 136 -6.74 11.54 5.09
N HIS A 137 -7.07 10.25 5.19
CA HIS A 137 -6.09 9.17 5.15
C HIS A 137 -6.50 8.05 4.18
N TYR A 138 -5.52 7.28 3.74
CA TYR A 138 -5.68 6.11 2.90
C TYR A 138 -5.12 4.86 3.56
N PHE A 139 -5.79 3.73 3.37
CA PHE A 139 -5.23 2.42 3.66
C PHE A 139 -4.60 1.86 2.39
N VAL A 140 -3.32 1.55 2.44
CA VAL A 140 -2.58 1.08 1.27
C VAL A 140 -1.95 -0.28 1.50
N SER A 141 -1.77 -1.05 0.42
CA SER A 141 -1.08 -2.34 0.47
C SER A 141 -0.16 -2.53 -0.74
N GLY A 142 0.93 -3.23 -0.54
CA GLY A 142 1.81 -3.64 -1.63
C GLY A 142 1.24 -4.80 -2.42
N ASP A 143 1.49 -4.84 -3.73
CA ASP A 143 1.03 -5.93 -4.59
C ASP A 143 1.77 -7.25 -4.29
N ASN A 144 2.99 -7.21 -3.75
CA ASN A 144 3.65 -8.36 -3.15
C ASN A 144 3.24 -8.47 -1.68
N ARG A 145 2.08 -9.10 -1.42
CA ARG A 145 1.35 -9.09 -0.15
C ARG A 145 2.18 -9.54 1.06
N ASP A 146 2.92 -10.61 0.93
CA ASP A 146 3.66 -11.18 2.06
C ASP A 146 5.08 -10.58 2.22
N ASN A 147 5.55 -9.82 1.24
CA ASN A 147 6.83 -9.11 1.26
C ASN A 147 6.66 -7.58 1.19
N SER A 148 5.58 -7.06 1.71
CA SER A 148 5.32 -5.62 1.75
C SER A 148 5.16 -5.14 3.18
N LEU A 149 5.86 -4.06 3.48
CA LEU A 149 5.60 -3.21 4.62
C LEU A 149 4.63 -2.13 4.14
N ASP A 150 3.40 -2.15 4.67
CA ASP A 150 2.29 -1.30 4.25
C ASP A 150 1.35 -1.01 5.43
N SER A 151 0.15 -0.49 5.15
CA SER A 151 -0.81 -0.09 6.19
C SER A 151 -1.16 -1.18 7.18
N ARG A 152 -1.00 -2.44 6.81
CA ARG A 152 -1.19 -3.57 7.74
C ARG A 152 -0.17 -3.59 8.87
N SER A 153 0.97 -2.93 8.68
CA SER A 153 2.08 -2.89 9.64
C SER A 153 2.21 -1.54 10.34
N TRP A 154 2.05 -0.43 9.63
CA TRP A 154 2.33 0.92 10.15
C TRP A 154 1.12 1.87 10.09
N GLY A 155 -0.05 1.43 9.64
CA GLY A 155 -1.28 2.22 9.69
C GLY A 155 -1.56 2.99 8.38
N PHE A 156 -2.06 4.21 8.49
CA PHE A 156 -2.64 4.96 7.38
C PHE A 156 -1.66 5.94 6.76
N VAL A 157 -1.86 6.24 5.46
CA VAL A 157 -1.13 7.30 4.73
C VAL A 157 -1.94 8.57 4.78
N SER A 158 -1.36 9.67 5.27
CA SER A 158 -2.00 10.98 5.19
C SER A 158 -2.12 11.44 3.74
N GLU A 159 -3.21 12.10 3.40
CA GLU A 159 -3.40 12.72 2.09
C GLU A 159 -2.30 13.74 1.78
N GLU A 160 -1.80 14.45 2.79
CA GLU A 160 -0.71 15.43 2.68
C GLU A 160 0.63 14.80 2.27
N ASP A 161 0.83 13.51 2.59
CA ASP A 161 2.03 12.77 2.23
C ASP A 161 2.02 12.29 0.79
N VAL A 162 0.86 12.30 0.12
CA VAL A 162 0.70 11.80 -1.25
C VAL A 162 1.31 12.75 -2.25
N SER A 163 2.39 12.33 -2.88
CA SER A 163 3.06 13.10 -3.95
C SER A 163 2.32 13.03 -5.27
N GLY A 164 1.59 11.95 -5.53
CA GLY A 164 0.81 11.75 -6.74
C GLY A 164 0.35 10.33 -6.98
N LYS A 165 -0.39 10.17 -8.06
CA LYS A 165 -0.91 8.89 -8.53
C LYS A 165 -0.10 8.40 -9.71
N ALA A 166 0.35 7.15 -9.67
CA ALA A 166 1.01 6.50 -10.79
C ALA A 166 -0.03 6.13 -11.86
N SER A 167 -0.01 6.81 -12.99
CA SER A 167 -0.99 6.62 -14.07
C SER A 167 -0.44 5.86 -15.26
N PHE A 168 0.88 5.74 -15.39
CA PHE A 168 1.50 5.13 -16.56
C PHE A 168 2.90 4.59 -16.29
N ILE A 169 3.20 3.37 -16.78
CA ILE A 169 4.56 2.81 -16.85
C ILE A 169 4.99 2.88 -18.31
N TRP A 170 5.85 3.84 -18.63
CA TRP A 170 6.26 4.06 -20.02
C TRP A 170 7.41 3.15 -20.46
N MET A 171 8.16 2.57 -19.50
CA MET A 171 9.29 1.69 -19.77
C MET A 171 9.43 0.62 -18.68
N HIS A 172 9.67 -0.62 -19.07
CA HIS A 172 10.01 -1.71 -18.18
C HIS A 172 11.27 -2.40 -18.67
N TRP A 173 12.24 -2.55 -17.78
CA TRP A 173 13.52 -3.22 -18.07
C TRP A 173 13.56 -4.55 -17.31
N GLU A 174 13.62 -5.67 -18.04
CA GLU A 174 13.61 -7.01 -17.43
C GLU A 174 15.01 -7.52 -17.10
N CYS A 175 16.04 -7.04 -17.77
CA CYS A 175 17.43 -7.40 -17.52
C CYS A 175 18.43 -6.35 -18.02
N LEU A 176 19.65 -6.32 -17.43
CA LEU A 176 20.76 -5.55 -17.98
C LEU A 176 21.17 -6.14 -19.32
N GLY A 177 20.99 -5.39 -20.42
CA GLY A 177 21.29 -5.81 -21.79
C GLY A 177 20.10 -6.23 -22.64
N CYS A 178 18.89 -6.31 -22.06
CA CYS A 178 17.66 -6.48 -22.84
C CYS A 178 17.15 -5.16 -23.39
N LEU A 179 16.43 -5.18 -24.51
CA LEU A 179 15.74 -3.99 -25.00
C LEU A 179 14.57 -3.65 -24.05
N PRO A 180 14.40 -2.35 -23.72
CA PRO A 180 13.30 -1.94 -22.88
C PRO A 180 11.94 -2.19 -23.53
N LYS A 181 11.00 -2.72 -22.78
CA LYS A 181 9.61 -2.88 -23.21
C LYS A 181 8.82 -1.62 -22.90
N PHE A 182 8.28 -0.97 -23.92
CA PHE A 182 7.61 0.33 -23.81
C PHE A 182 6.11 0.27 -23.50
N SER A 183 5.52 -0.90 -23.33
CA SER A 183 4.12 -1.00 -22.93
C SER A 183 3.86 -2.21 -22.05
N ARG A 184 3.40 -1.95 -20.84
CA ARG A 184 2.84 -2.96 -19.95
C ARG A 184 1.38 -2.65 -19.58
N ASN A 185 0.73 -1.83 -20.40
CA ASN A 185 -0.70 -1.56 -20.28
C ASN A 185 -1.46 -2.60 -21.10
N LYS A 186 -1.72 -3.74 -20.50
CA LYS A 186 -2.77 -4.67 -20.94
C LYS A 186 -3.69 -4.95 -19.77
#